data_97108d475e70f4e4008a7b5217e2ac66
#
_entry.id   97108d475e70f4e4008a7b5217e2ac66
#
_cell.length_a   1.000
_cell.length_b   1.000
_cell.length_c   1.000
_cell.angle_alpha   90.00
_cell.angle_beta   90.00
_cell.angle_gamma   90.00
#
_symmetry.space_group_name_H-M   'P 1'
#
loop_
_entity.id
_entity.type
_entity.pdbx_description
1 polymer ?
#
loop_
_entity_poly.entity_id
_entity_poly.type
_entity_poly.pdbx_seq_one_letter_code
_entity_poly.pdbx_strand_id
1 'polypeptide(L)'
;ADYLKYVKKVKDQGFDILEISCAGLKDMPKEEIEKLKAYKDELGIDLTAGYGPKPTEDISSSDPEIVKNAFQFWKETFPILKELDVHIVGGGLYSSWPADYSKVPDKEGDLDRSIRNMKDLAKMAQEYELTLGMEVLNRHEGYLINTAKEGVAYVDAVGAENVKVMLDTYHMNMEEDDFAEAILTAGKKLGHFHVGENNRKLPGQGHIIPWNQIGDALRKIEYQGAVVMEPFVICGGQ
;
A
#
# COMPACT_ATOMS: atom_id res chain seq x y z
N ALA A 1 2.12 -15.35 -9.92
CA ALA A 1 2.88 -15.81 -8.75
C ALA A 1 2.26 -17.10 -8.21
N ASP A 2 3.08 -18.02 -7.67
CA ASP A 2 2.58 -19.24 -6.99
C ASP A 2 2.20 -18.88 -5.54
N TYR A 3 1.05 -18.24 -5.36
CA TYR A 3 0.60 -17.80 -4.04
C TYR A 3 0.34 -18.96 -3.07
N LEU A 4 -0.06 -20.15 -3.55
CA LEU A 4 -0.27 -21.32 -2.67
C LEU A 4 1.02 -21.71 -1.95
N LYS A 5 2.15 -21.70 -2.69
CA LYS A 5 3.48 -21.94 -2.10
C LYS A 5 3.84 -20.89 -1.05
N TYR A 6 3.51 -19.61 -1.31
CA TYR A 6 3.83 -18.53 -0.37
C TYR A 6 2.93 -18.54 0.86
N VAL A 7 1.64 -18.85 0.74
CA VAL A 7 0.73 -19.04 1.88
C VAL A 7 1.27 -20.12 2.81
N LYS A 8 1.69 -21.28 2.26
CA LYS A 8 2.30 -22.33 3.08
C LYS A 8 3.58 -21.86 3.74
N LYS A 9 4.44 -21.17 3.00
CA LYS A 9 5.74 -20.71 3.52
C LYS A 9 5.57 -19.74 4.69
N VAL A 10 4.67 -18.76 4.60
CA VAL A 10 4.42 -17.78 5.68
C VAL A 10 3.84 -18.49 6.90
N LYS A 11 2.94 -19.47 6.71
CA LYS A 11 2.42 -20.30 7.80
C LYS A 11 3.52 -21.08 8.52
N ASP A 12 4.36 -21.77 7.75
CA ASP A 12 5.46 -22.58 8.29
C ASP A 12 6.48 -21.72 9.06
N GLN A 13 6.60 -20.45 8.71
CA GLN A 13 7.47 -19.47 9.38
C GLN A 13 6.81 -18.75 10.56
N GLY A 14 5.54 -19.02 10.85
CA GLY A 14 4.80 -18.45 11.99
C GLY A 14 4.26 -17.06 11.75
N PHE A 15 4.07 -16.62 10.51
CA PHE A 15 3.38 -15.39 10.16
C PHE A 15 1.87 -15.60 10.04
N ASP A 16 1.12 -14.53 10.24
CA ASP A 16 -0.34 -14.52 10.18
C ASP A 16 -0.88 -13.98 8.85
N ILE A 17 -0.06 -13.21 8.12
CA ILE A 17 -0.47 -12.42 6.96
C ILE A 17 0.49 -12.67 5.79
N LEU A 18 -0.07 -12.78 4.58
CA LEU A 18 0.66 -12.67 3.31
C LEU A 18 0.14 -11.46 2.54
N GLU A 19 1.02 -10.55 2.17
CA GLU A 19 0.68 -9.49 1.21
C GLU A 19 0.88 -9.97 -0.22
N ILE A 20 -0.15 -9.80 -1.06
CA ILE A 20 -0.15 -10.19 -2.46
C ILE A 20 -0.13 -8.96 -3.37
N SER A 21 0.39 -9.09 -4.58
CA SER A 21 0.35 -8.01 -5.56
C SER A 21 -0.99 -7.99 -6.30
N CYS A 22 -1.59 -6.81 -6.46
CA CYS A 22 -2.74 -6.63 -7.35
C CYS A 22 -2.38 -6.83 -8.83
N ALA A 23 -1.08 -6.71 -9.19
CA ALA A 23 -0.65 -6.92 -10.56
C ALA A 23 -0.94 -8.37 -11.02
N GLY A 24 -1.70 -8.50 -12.10
CA GLY A 24 -2.03 -9.79 -12.70
C GLY A 24 -3.15 -10.58 -12.01
N LEU A 25 -3.77 -10.07 -10.92
CA LEU A 25 -4.90 -10.76 -10.29
C LEU A 25 -6.07 -10.94 -11.25
N LYS A 26 -6.38 -9.93 -12.06
CA LYS A 26 -7.46 -10.00 -13.06
C LYS A 26 -7.25 -11.05 -14.15
N ASP A 27 -5.99 -11.45 -14.37
CA ASP A 27 -5.62 -12.46 -15.37
C ASP A 27 -5.52 -13.86 -14.75
N MET A 28 -5.73 -13.98 -13.45
CA MET A 28 -5.68 -15.26 -12.74
C MET A 28 -6.95 -16.08 -13.03
N PRO A 29 -6.83 -17.35 -13.39
CA PRO A 29 -7.99 -18.22 -13.56
C PRO A 29 -8.84 -18.29 -12.28
N LYS A 30 -10.18 -18.29 -12.46
CA LYS A 30 -11.10 -18.33 -11.31
C LYS A 30 -10.85 -19.50 -10.37
N GLU A 31 -10.53 -20.67 -10.93
CA GLU A 31 -10.17 -21.85 -10.14
C GLU A 31 -8.94 -21.66 -9.26
N GLU A 32 -7.97 -20.85 -9.71
CA GLU A 32 -6.77 -20.53 -8.90
C GLU A 32 -7.11 -19.57 -7.77
N ILE A 33 -8.01 -18.61 -8.00
CA ILE A 33 -8.52 -17.70 -6.96
C ILE A 33 -9.28 -18.49 -5.90
N GLU A 34 -10.19 -19.39 -6.31
CA GLU A 34 -10.96 -20.25 -5.41
C GLU A 34 -10.03 -21.18 -4.59
N LYS A 35 -9.00 -21.74 -5.21
CA LYS A 35 -7.98 -22.57 -4.53
C LYS A 35 -7.18 -21.75 -3.53
N LEU A 36 -6.75 -20.53 -3.91
CA LEU A 36 -6.02 -19.64 -3.03
C LEU A 36 -6.86 -19.28 -1.80
N LYS A 37 -8.14 -18.91 -2.00
CA LYS A 37 -9.06 -18.62 -0.91
C LYS A 37 -9.21 -19.80 0.03
N ALA A 38 -9.53 -20.96 -0.50
CA ALA A 38 -9.73 -22.17 0.32
C ALA A 38 -8.46 -22.52 1.12
N TYR A 39 -7.29 -22.41 0.49
CA TYR A 39 -6.04 -22.81 1.12
C TYR A 39 -5.57 -21.81 2.20
N LYS A 40 -5.74 -20.50 1.97
CA LYS A 40 -5.44 -19.50 3.00
C LYS A 40 -6.36 -19.66 4.22
N ASP A 41 -7.65 -19.96 3.98
CA ASP A 41 -8.63 -20.17 5.04
C ASP A 41 -8.32 -21.45 5.85
N GLU A 42 -7.95 -22.55 5.18
CA GLU A 42 -7.51 -23.79 5.83
C GLU A 42 -6.31 -23.57 6.75
N LEU A 43 -5.35 -22.76 6.31
CA LEU A 43 -4.12 -22.48 7.08
C LEU A 43 -4.28 -21.34 8.08
N GLY A 44 -5.38 -20.60 8.06
CA GLY A 44 -5.63 -19.43 8.90
C GLY A 44 -4.61 -18.31 8.59
N ILE A 45 -4.43 -18.00 7.32
CA ILE A 45 -3.60 -16.88 6.84
C ILE A 45 -4.52 -15.80 6.28
N ASP A 46 -4.33 -14.56 6.75
CA ASP A 46 -5.00 -13.40 6.19
C ASP A 46 -4.22 -12.86 4.97
N LEU A 47 -4.94 -12.21 4.06
CA LEU A 47 -4.33 -11.54 2.92
C LEU A 47 -4.50 -10.02 3.03
N THR A 48 -3.42 -9.30 2.75
CA THR A 48 -3.43 -7.90 2.35
C THR A 48 -2.96 -7.78 0.90
N ALA A 49 -3.10 -6.62 0.28
CA ALA A 49 -2.65 -6.44 -1.09
C ALA A 49 -1.88 -5.13 -1.26
N GLY A 50 -0.91 -5.16 -2.18
CA GLY A 50 -0.12 -4.00 -2.55
C GLY A 50 -0.18 -3.71 -4.05
N TYR A 51 -0.07 -2.42 -4.42
CA TYR A 51 -0.01 -2.00 -5.80
C TYR A 51 0.73 -0.68 -6.02
N GLY A 52 1.66 -0.70 -6.99
CA GLY A 52 2.24 0.49 -7.59
C GLY A 52 1.64 0.67 -9.00
N PRO A 53 0.76 1.66 -9.23
CA PRO A 53 0.11 1.84 -10.52
C PRO A 53 1.11 2.11 -11.64
N LYS A 54 0.89 1.54 -12.80
CA LYS A 54 1.70 1.81 -13.99
C LYS A 54 1.43 3.21 -14.53
N PRO A 55 2.35 3.80 -15.33
CA PRO A 55 2.12 5.09 -15.98
C PRO A 55 0.84 5.15 -16.83
N THR A 56 0.34 4.00 -17.28
CA THR A 56 -0.91 3.88 -18.05
C THR A 56 -2.16 3.76 -17.17
N GLU A 57 -2.00 3.74 -15.83
CA GLU A 57 -3.05 3.51 -14.83
C GLU A 57 -2.94 4.56 -13.70
N ASP A 58 -2.64 5.80 -14.05
CA ASP A 58 -2.33 6.90 -13.14
C ASP A 58 -3.55 7.81 -12.94
N ILE A 59 -4.12 7.82 -11.74
CA ILE A 59 -5.26 8.70 -11.40
C ILE A 59 -4.87 10.18 -11.25
N SER A 60 -3.59 10.51 -11.15
CA SER A 60 -3.10 11.90 -11.12
C SER A 60 -2.90 12.49 -12.52
N SER A 61 -2.97 11.66 -13.56
CA SER A 61 -2.72 12.06 -14.94
C SER A 61 -3.68 13.16 -15.43
N SER A 62 -3.15 14.05 -16.27
CA SER A 62 -3.95 15.01 -17.03
C SER A 62 -4.61 14.38 -18.27
N ASP A 63 -4.21 13.17 -18.66
CA ASP A 63 -4.79 12.41 -19.75
C ASP A 63 -6.01 11.60 -19.27
N PRO A 64 -7.24 11.91 -19.76
CA PRO A 64 -8.44 11.22 -19.30
C PRO A 64 -8.47 9.72 -19.68
N GLU A 65 -7.76 9.29 -20.73
CA GLU A 65 -7.69 7.87 -21.09
C GLU A 65 -6.83 7.09 -20.09
N ILE A 66 -5.74 7.68 -19.57
CA ILE A 66 -4.93 7.07 -18.51
C ILE A 66 -5.76 6.92 -17.24
N VAL A 67 -6.49 7.97 -16.84
CA VAL A 67 -7.39 7.92 -15.66
C VAL A 67 -8.46 6.85 -15.84
N LYS A 68 -9.07 6.76 -17.02
CA LYS A 68 -10.07 5.73 -17.34
C LYS A 68 -9.49 4.31 -17.24
N ASN A 69 -8.26 4.11 -17.70
CA ASN A 69 -7.57 2.82 -17.57
C ASN A 69 -7.34 2.44 -16.11
N ALA A 70 -6.97 3.42 -15.26
CA ALA A 70 -6.85 3.20 -13.82
C ALA A 70 -8.17 2.73 -13.19
N PHE A 71 -9.29 3.40 -13.49
CA PHE A 71 -10.60 2.97 -13.00
C PHE A 71 -11.01 1.59 -13.55
N GLN A 72 -10.69 1.29 -14.81
CA GLN A 72 -10.96 -0.04 -15.38
C GLN A 72 -10.17 -1.13 -14.68
N PHE A 73 -8.87 -0.89 -14.40
CA PHE A 73 -8.05 -1.82 -13.62
C PHE A 73 -8.68 -2.14 -12.27
N TRP A 74 -9.10 -1.13 -11.52
CA TRP A 74 -9.69 -1.32 -10.19
C TRP A 74 -11.08 -1.99 -10.26
N LYS A 75 -11.88 -1.65 -11.28
CA LYS A 75 -13.18 -2.30 -11.51
C LYS A 75 -13.05 -3.82 -11.73
N GLU A 76 -11.94 -4.25 -12.34
CA GLU A 76 -11.64 -5.66 -12.56
C GLU A 76 -10.99 -6.33 -11.34
N THR A 77 -10.24 -5.56 -10.53
CA THR A 77 -9.45 -6.09 -9.42
C THR A 77 -10.24 -6.18 -8.11
N PHE A 78 -11.03 -5.16 -7.75
CA PHE A 78 -11.76 -5.12 -6.47
C PHE A 78 -12.67 -6.33 -6.23
N PRO A 79 -13.43 -6.86 -7.21
CA PRO A 79 -14.22 -8.07 -7.01
C PRO A 79 -13.38 -9.28 -6.58
N ILE A 80 -12.16 -9.41 -7.14
CA ILE A 80 -11.25 -10.51 -6.83
C ILE A 80 -10.69 -10.37 -5.42
N LEU A 81 -10.31 -9.15 -5.02
CA LEU A 81 -9.85 -8.87 -3.67
C LEU A 81 -10.95 -9.18 -2.64
N LYS A 82 -12.19 -8.82 -2.93
CA LYS A 82 -13.35 -9.17 -2.08
C LYS A 82 -13.54 -10.68 -1.99
N GLU A 83 -13.42 -11.43 -3.09
CA GLU A 83 -13.52 -12.89 -3.10
C GLU A 83 -12.42 -13.54 -2.25
N LEU A 84 -11.24 -12.95 -2.21
CA LEU A 84 -10.09 -13.40 -1.41
C LEU A 84 -10.14 -12.92 0.07
N ASP A 85 -11.19 -12.20 0.49
CA ASP A 85 -11.32 -11.56 1.82
C ASP A 85 -10.17 -10.57 2.13
N VAL A 86 -9.64 -9.92 1.10
CA VAL A 86 -8.70 -8.80 1.30
C VAL A 86 -9.51 -7.57 1.72
N HIS A 87 -9.09 -6.91 2.80
CA HIS A 87 -9.76 -5.71 3.32
C HIS A 87 -8.96 -4.42 3.14
N ILE A 88 -7.69 -4.53 2.78
CA ILE A 88 -6.83 -3.37 2.55
C ILE A 88 -5.92 -3.58 1.35
N VAL A 89 -5.83 -2.52 0.54
CA VAL A 89 -4.84 -2.38 -0.53
C VAL A 89 -3.96 -1.20 -0.20
N GLY A 90 -2.65 -1.42 -0.08
CA GLY A 90 -1.65 -0.39 0.15
C GLY A 90 -0.83 -0.06 -1.08
N GLY A 91 -0.07 1.02 -1.03
CA GLY A 91 0.86 1.41 -2.08
C GLY A 91 0.69 2.84 -2.58
N GLY A 92 1.44 3.20 -3.61
CA GLY A 92 1.37 4.51 -4.25
C GLY A 92 0.11 4.75 -5.09
N LEU A 93 -1.06 4.34 -4.59
CA LEU A 93 -2.33 4.26 -5.34
C LEU A 93 -2.80 5.59 -5.94
N TYR A 94 -2.25 6.68 -5.46
CA TYR A 94 -2.60 8.06 -5.80
C TYR A 94 -1.90 8.60 -7.06
N SER A 95 -0.90 7.87 -7.59
CA SER A 95 -0.15 8.23 -8.81
C SER A 95 0.53 7.01 -9.41
N SER A 96 1.18 7.17 -10.56
CA SER A 96 2.05 6.12 -11.09
C SER A 96 3.29 5.89 -10.23
N TRP A 97 3.76 4.65 -10.17
CA TRP A 97 4.98 4.26 -9.47
C TRP A 97 5.91 3.43 -10.36
N PRO A 98 7.23 3.71 -10.37
CA PRO A 98 7.82 4.92 -9.79
C PRO A 98 7.44 6.18 -10.57
N ALA A 99 7.63 7.36 -9.97
CA ALA A 99 7.36 8.64 -10.62
C ALA A 99 8.29 8.85 -11.83
N ASP A 100 7.74 9.46 -12.90
CA ASP A 100 8.52 9.86 -14.08
C ASP A 100 9.15 11.24 -13.91
N TYR A 101 10.42 11.28 -13.56
CA TYR A 101 11.21 12.52 -13.44
C TYR A 101 11.85 12.99 -14.75
N SER A 102 11.52 12.39 -15.89
CA SER A 102 11.95 12.90 -17.21
C SER A 102 11.28 14.22 -17.59
N LYS A 103 10.17 14.54 -16.90
CA LYS A 103 9.43 15.81 -17.02
C LYS A 103 9.49 16.58 -15.71
N VAL A 104 9.28 17.88 -15.78
CA VAL A 104 9.10 18.70 -14.56
C VAL A 104 7.77 18.33 -13.92
N PRO A 105 7.77 17.87 -12.65
CA PRO A 105 6.53 17.52 -11.96
C PRO A 105 5.62 18.73 -11.74
N ASP A 106 4.34 18.60 -12.02
CA ASP A 106 3.29 19.54 -11.64
C ASP A 106 2.62 19.08 -10.33
N LYS A 107 3.37 19.17 -9.21
CA LYS A 107 2.92 18.61 -7.92
C LYS A 107 1.53 19.10 -7.53
N GLU A 108 1.21 20.38 -7.71
CA GLU A 108 -0.09 20.95 -7.34
C GLU A 108 -1.22 20.42 -8.23
N GLY A 109 -1.04 20.46 -9.55
CA GLY A 109 -2.05 19.98 -10.48
C GLY A 109 -2.26 18.47 -10.41
N ASP A 110 -1.16 17.69 -10.27
CA ASP A 110 -1.25 16.23 -10.13
C ASP A 110 -1.93 15.83 -8.82
N LEU A 111 -1.63 16.54 -7.72
CA LEU A 111 -2.25 16.31 -6.42
C LEU A 111 -3.77 16.59 -6.46
N ASP A 112 -4.18 17.70 -7.06
CA ASP A 112 -5.59 18.05 -7.21
C ASP A 112 -6.37 17.04 -8.06
N ARG A 113 -5.78 16.56 -9.15
CA ARG A 113 -6.38 15.50 -9.98
C ARG A 113 -6.49 14.19 -9.21
N SER A 114 -5.40 13.80 -8.54
CA SER A 114 -5.37 12.60 -7.71
C SER A 114 -6.45 12.62 -6.63
N ILE A 115 -6.57 13.70 -5.86
CA ILE A 115 -7.59 13.85 -4.80
C ILE A 115 -9.01 13.71 -5.37
N ARG A 116 -9.31 14.38 -6.50
CA ARG A 116 -10.64 14.28 -7.13
C ARG A 116 -10.96 12.86 -7.55
N ASN A 117 -10.03 12.21 -8.25
CA ASN A 117 -10.23 10.86 -8.75
C ASN A 117 -10.24 9.82 -7.61
N MET A 118 -9.44 10.03 -6.55
CA MET A 118 -9.45 9.17 -5.36
C MET A 118 -10.80 9.17 -4.64
N LYS A 119 -11.53 10.30 -4.62
CA LYS A 119 -12.89 10.35 -4.04
C LYS A 119 -13.85 9.36 -4.72
N ASP A 120 -13.76 9.24 -6.04
CA ASP A 120 -14.62 8.34 -6.79
C ASP A 120 -14.11 6.89 -6.72
N LEU A 121 -12.79 6.70 -6.70
CA LEU A 121 -12.18 5.39 -6.47
C LEU A 121 -12.52 4.84 -5.08
N ALA A 122 -12.51 5.69 -4.04
CA ALA A 122 -12.88 5.32 -2.68
C ALA A 122 -14.33 4.84 -2.58
N LYS A 123 -15.27 5.48 -3.28
CA LYS A 123 -16.67 5.03 -3.36
C LYS A 123 -16.77 3.64 -3.99
N MET A 124 -16.05 3.42 -5.10
CA MET A 124 -16.01 2.11 -5.75
C MET A 124 -15.42 1.05 -4.81
N ALA A 125 -14.31 1.33 -4.12
CA ALA A 125 -13.68 0.43 -3.17
C ALA A 125 -14.60 0.08 -1.98
N GLN A 126 -15.41 1.04 -1.53
CA GLN A 126 -16.36 0.84 -0.43
C GLN A 126 -17.44 -0.18 -0.75
N GLU A 127 -17.87 -0.29 -2.02
CA GLU A 127 -18.83 -1.33 -2.45
C GLU A 127 -18.28 -2.76 -2.24
N TYR A 128 -16.96 -2.89 -2.16
CA TYR A 128 -16.25 -4.14 -1.90
C TYR A 128 -15.67 -4.24 -0.48
N GLU A 129 -16.04 -3.30 0.40
CA GLU A 129 -15.54 -3.22 1.79
C GLU A 129 -14.01 -3.10 1.89
N LEU A 130 -13.40 -2.43 0.90
CA LEU A 130 -11.97 -2.23 0.81
C LEU A 130 -11.54 -0.88 1.40
N THR A 131 -10.47 -0.92 2.16
CA THR A 131 -9.68 0.26 2.56
C THR A 131 -8.54 0.47 1.57
N LEU A 132 -8.27 1.71 1.21
CA LEU A 132 -7.16 2.12 0.36
C LEU A 132 -6.10 2.81 1.21
N GLY A 133 -4.89 2.24 1.29
CA GLY A 133 -3.76 2.75 2.04
C GLY A 133 -2.83 3.56 1.15
N MET A 134 -2.76 4.87 1.38
CA MET A 134 -1.88 5.79 0.63
C MET A 134 -0.48 5.71 1.18
N GLU A 135 0.43 5.04 0.50
CA GLU A 135 1.80 4.89 0.92
C GLU A 135 2.58 6.21 0.80
N VAL A 136 3.17 6.62 1.90
CA VAL A 136 4.06 7.77 1.95
C VAL A 136 5.42 7.34 1.42
N LEU A 137 5.73 7.72 0.17
CA LEU A 137 6.93 7.29 -0.55
C LEU A 137 8.09 8.28 -0.35
N ASN A 138 9.32 7.78 -0.45
CA ASN A 138 10.48 8.65 -0.54
C ASN A 138 10.50 9.44 -1.86
N ARG A 139 11.22 10.56 -1.87
CA ARG A 139 11.31 11.51 -3.01
C ARG A 139 11.94 10.95 -4.28
N HIS A 140 12.58 9.79 -4.21
CA HIS A 140 13.15 9.13 -5.40
C HIS A 140 12.12 8.27 -6.13
N GLU A 141 11.07 7.86 -5.43
CA GLU A 141 10.03 6.98 -5.95
C GLU A 141 8.70 7.69 -6.21
N GLY A 142 8.43 8.80 -5.48
CA GLY A 142 7.24 9.62 -5.65
C GLY A 142 7.46 11.06 -5.21
N TYR A 143 6.63 12.00 -5.68
CA TYR A 143 6.74 13.42 -5.34
C TYR A 143 5.46 14.02 -4.76
N LEU A 144 4.35 13.28 -4.76
CA LEU A 144 3.06 13.82 -4.30
C LEU A 144 2.93 13.79 -2.78
N ILE A 145 3.33 12.68 -2.14
CA ILE A 145 3.20 12.44 -0.70
C ILE A 145 4.50 11.85 -0.21
N ASN A 146 5.29 12.63 0.53
CA ASN A 146 6.61 12.21 1.00
C ASN A 146 6.72 12.16 2.54
N THR A 147 5.81 12.79 3.28
CA THR A 147 5.80 12.77 4.74
C THR A 147 4.46 12.31 5.30
N ALA A 148 4.43 11.79 6.52
CA ALA A 148 3.19 11.45 7.23
C ALA A 148 2.21 12.64 7.29
N LYS A 149 2.74 13.86 7.45
CA LYS A 149 1.94 15.09 7.43
C LYS A 149 1.27 15.33 6.07
N GLU A 150 1.99 15.12 4.96
CA GLU A 150 1.43 15.21 3.62
C GLU A 150 0.40 14.10 3.38
N GLY A 151 0.68 12.87 3.84
CA GLY A 151 -0.26 11.74 3.79
C GLY A 151 -1.57 12.03 4.52
N VAL A 152 -1.50 12.58 5.73
CA VAL A 152 -2.68 13.03 6.50
C VAL A 152 -3.44 14.11 5.76
N ALA A 153 -2.75 15.12 5.22
CA ALA A 153 -3.39 16.20 4.46
C ALA A 153 -4.12 15.67 3.21
N TYR A 154 -3.51 14.71 2.51
CA TYR A 154 -4.12 14.05 1.35
C TYR A 154 -5.41 13.30 1.73
N VAL A 155 -5.34 12.44 2.76
CA VAL A 155 -6.48 11.65 3.24
C VAL A 155 -7.62 12.56 3.71
N ASP A 156 -7.30 13.66 4.39
CA ASP A 156 -8.29 14.67 4.81
C ASP A 156 -8.94 15.39 3.62
N ALA A 157 -8.17 15.71 2.59
CA ALA A 157 -8.69 16.36 1.37
C ALA A 157 -9.57 15.40 0.56
N VAL A 158 -9.27 14.10 0.55
CA VAL A 158 -10.16 13.07 -0.02
C VAL A 158 -11.44 12.96 0.78
N GLY A 159 -11.36 12.92 2.11
CA GLY A 159 -12.51 12.94 3.01
C GLY A 159 -13.36 11.66 3.01
N ALA A 160 -12.79 10.52 2.60
CA ALA A 160 -13.43 9.21 2.63
C ALA A 160 -12.87 8.37 3.78
N GLU A 161 -13.75 7.74 4.57
CA GLU A 161 -13.34 6.96 5.76
C GLU A 161 -12.48 5.73 5.42
N ASN A 162 -12.67 5.17 4.23
CA ASN A 162 -11.93 4.03 3.73
C ASN A 162 -10.63 4.39 2.98
N VAL A 163 -10.20 5.65 3.03
CA VAL A 163 -8.88 6.09 2.56
C VAL A 163 -8.03 6.42 3.77
N LYS A 164 -6.89 5.74 3.89
CA LYS A 164 -6.01 5.80 5.05
C LYS A 164 -4.58 6.09 4.64
N VAL A 165 -3.77 6.54 5.59
CA VAL A 165 -2.32 6.65 5.42
C VAL A 165 -1.69 5.27 5.54
N MET A 166 -0.69 5.00 4.72
CA MET A 166 0.22 3.87 4.88
C MET A 166 1.64 4.42 5.07
N LEU A 167 2.36 3.87 6.02
CA LEU A 167 3.74 4.22 6.29
C LEU A 167 4.64 3.00 6.09
N ASP A 168 5.86 3.22 5.59
CA ASP A 168 6.93 2.23 5.47
C ASP A 168 8.21 2.77 6.12
N THR A 169 8.80 2.02 7.01
CA THR A 169 10.03 2.41 7.73
C THR A 169 11.21 2.70 6.81
N TYR A 170 11.28 2.07 5.64
CA TYR A 170 12.29 2.35 4.63
C TYR A 170 12.13 3.77 4.05
N HIS A 171 10.90 4.15 3.68
CA HIS A 171 10.61 5.50 3.17
C HIS A 171 10.75 6.55 4.27
N MET A 172 10.25 6.28 5.47
CA MET A 172 10.36 7.15 6.65
C MET A 172 11.82 7.47 6.97
N ASN A 173 12.74 6.51 6.82
CA ASN A 173 14.17 6.75 7.07
C ASN A 173 14.79 7.83 6.18
N MET A 174 14.20 8.11 5.02
CA MET A 174 14.68 9.15 4.10
C MET A 174 13.97 10.49 4.27
N GLU A 175 12.73 10.49 4.72
CA GLU A 175 11.85 11.66 4.64
C GLU A 175 11.43 12.22 6.01
N GLU A 176 11.46 11.41 7.07
CA GLU A 176 11.02 11.82 8.40
C GLU A 176 12.21 12.11 9.33
N ASP A 177 12.12 13.16 10.11
CA ASP A 177 13.12 13.47 11.13
C ASP A 177 12.96 12.58 12.36
N ASP A 178 11.73 12.12 12.66
CA ASP A 178 11.40 11.27 13.82
C ASP A 178 10.29 10.26 13.44
N PHE A 179 10.61 8.97 13.57
CA PHE A 179 9.70 7.87 13.24
C PHE A 179 8.47 7.85 14.16
N ALA A 180 8.67 8.08 15.45
CA ALA A 180 7.57 8.05 16.42
C ALA A 180 6.62 9.21 16.19
N GLU A 181 7.14 10.42 15.92
CA GLU A 181 6.32 11.60 15.63
C GLU A 181 5.52 11.43 14.33
N ALA A 182 6.12 10.85 13.29
CA ALA A 182 5.43 10.55 12.04
C ALA A 182 4.25 9.58 12.26
N ILE A 183 4.44 8.51 13.04
CA ILE A 183 3.38 7.55 13.39
C ILE A 183 2.28 8.24 14.23
N LEU A 184 2.66 9.06 15.22
CA LEU A 184 1.70 9.81 16.03
C LEU A 184 0.93 10.83 15.20
N THR A 185 1.56 11.45 14.20
CA THR A 185 0.93 12.37 13.24
C THR A 185 -0.12 11.64 12.41
N ALA A 186 0.17 10.45 11.90
CA ALA A 186 -0.80 9.63 11.19
C ALA A 186 -1.96 9.19 12.10
N GLY A 187 -1.66 8.84 13.36
CA GLY A 187 -2.65 8.52 14.40
C GLY A 187 -3.69 7.50 13.93
N LYS A 188 -4.97 7.77 14.16
CA LYS A 188 -6.09 6.89 13.75
C LYS A 188 -6.32 6.83 12.22
N LYS A 189 -5.61 7.64 11.45
CA LYS A 189 -5.63 7.58 9.98
C LYS A 189 -4.64 6.57 9.42
N LEU A 190 -3.74 6.02 10.25
CA LEU A 190 -2.84 4.95 9.84
C LEU A 190 -3.66 3.66 9.61
N GLY A 191 -3.70 3.19 8.36
CA GLY A 191 -4.44 2.00 7.95
C GLY A 191 -3.55 0.80 7.64
N HIS A 192 -2.32 1.04 7.22
CA HIS A 192 -1.37 -0.01 6.86
C HIS A 192 0.06 0.39 7.25
N PHE A 193 0.90 -0.60 7.55
CA PHE A 193 2.26 -0.33 7.99
C PHE A 193 3.25 -1.35 7.44
N HIS A 194 4.21 -0.88 6.65
CA HIS A 194 5.31 -1.70 6.17
C HIS A 194 6.56 -1.52 7.03
N VAL A 195 7.30 -2.60 7.19
CA VAL A 195 8.53 -2.63 7.97
C VAL A 195 9.67 -3.25 7.17
N GLY A 196 10.80 -2.56 7.16
CA GLY A 196 12.05 -2.98 6.56
C GLY A 196 13.19 -2.15 7.12
N GLU A 197 14.42 -2.64 6.97
CA GLU A 197 15.58 -1.85 7.32
C GLU A 197 15.82 -0.74 6.28
N ASN A 198 16.64 0.25 6.64
CA ASN A 198 17.01 1.33 5.73
C ASN A 198 17.69 0.88 4.41
N ASN A 199 18.13 -0.35 4.34
CA ASN A 199 18.73 -0.99 3.18
C ASN A 199 17.90 -2.16 2.61
N ARG A 200 16.58 -2.17 2.89
CA ARG A 200 15.61 -3.18 2.46
C ARG A 200 15.90 -4.60 2.99
N LYS A 201 16.76 -4.76 3.98
CA LYS A 201 16.91 -6.05 4.70
C LYS A 201 15.70 -6.29 5.62
N LEU A 202 15.65 -7.50 6.15
CA LEU A 202 14.64 -7.88 7.15
C LEU A 202 14.77 -7.03 8.41
N PRO A 203 13.66 -6.69 9.09
CA PRO A 203 13.69 -5.99 10.38
C PRO A 203 14.63 -6.67 11.39
N GLY A 204 15.45 -5.88 12.05
CA GLY A 204 16.46 -6.35 13.01
C GLY A 204 17.80 -6.78 12.41
N GLN A 205 17.95 -6.78 11.10
CA GLN A 205 19.24 -7.05 10.45
C GLN A 205 20.09 -5.79 10.22
N GLY A 206 19.57 -4.63 10.61
CA GLY A 206 20.24 -3.34 10.58
C GLY A 206 20.41 -2.75 11.97
N HIS A 207 20.85 -1.46 12.04
CA HIS A 207 21.10 -0.78 13.30
C HIS A 207 20.56 0.67 13.32
N ILE A 208 19.84 1.07 12.27
CA ILE A 208 19.41 2.48 12.10
C ILE A 208 17.95 2.67 12.52
N ILE A 209 17.09 1.72 12.16
CA ILE A 209 15.65 1.83 12.42
C ILE A 209 15.36 1.68 13.92
N PRO A 210 14.69 2.67 14.55
CA PRO A 210 14.45 2.69 16.00
C PRO A 210 13.23 1.84 16.39
N TRP A 211 13.31 0.52 16.26
CA TRP A 211 12.21 -0.43 16.41
C TRP A 211 11.41 -0.28 17.72
N ASN A 212 12.10 0.01 18.83
CA ASN A 212 11.41 0.20 20.11
C ASN A 212 10.52 1.44 20.09
N GLN A 213 11.01 2.56 19.55
CA GLN A 213 10.25 3.80 19.43
C GLN A 213 9.04 3.65 18.48
N ILE A 214 9.24 2.93 17.36
CA ILE A 214 8.16 2.60 16.42
C ILE A 214 7.08 1.76 17.11
N GLY A 215 7.48 0.70 17.82
CA GLY A 215 6.55 -0.14 18.57
C GLY A 215 5.78 0.61 19.65
N ASP A 216 6.44 1.52 20.38
CA ASP A 216 5.80 2.37 21.38
C ASP A 216 4.80 3.35 20.74
N ALA A 217 5.16 3.96 19.62
CA ALA A 217 4.27 4.87 18.89
C ALA A 217 3.02 4.13 18.34
N LEU A 218 3.19 2.95 17.73
CA LEU A 218 2.07 2.12 17.26
C LEU A 218 1.13 1.72 18.41
N ARG A 219 1.68 1.34 19.58
CA ARG A 219 0.87 1.07 20.78
C ARG A 219 0.12 2.32 21.26
N LYS A 220 0.78 3.48 21.26
CA LYS A 220 0.18 4.74 21.72
C LYS A 220 -1.00 5.19 20.86
N ILE A 221 -0.96 4.95 19.55
CA ILE A 221 -2.11 5.20 18.67
C ILE A 221 -3.14 4.05 18.66
N GLU A 222 -2.89 2.98 19.43
CA GLU A 222 -3.71 1.76 19.49
C GLU A 222 -3.89 1.12 18.09
N TYR A 223 -2.79 1.04 17.33
CA TYR A 223 -2.83 0.47 15.98
C TYR A 223 -3.23 -1.01 16.01
N GLN A 224 -4.23 -1.38 15.20
CA GLN A 224 -4.76 -2.74 15.11
C GLN A 224 -4.64 -3.33 13.69
N GLY A 225 -4.04 -2.57 12.77
CA GLY A 225 -3.87 -3.00 11.39
C GLY A 225 -2.71 -3.99 11.20
N ALA A 226 -2.53 -4.41 9.96
CA ALA A 226 -1.43 -5.28 9.58
C ALA A 226 -0.07 -4.57 9.67
N VAL A 227 0.94 -5.32 10.09
CA VAL A 227 2.36 -4.94 9.99
C VAL A 227 3.02 -5.94 9.06
N VAL A 228 3.45 -5.49 7.90
CA VAL A 228 3.94 -6.36 6.82
C VAL A 228 5.40 -6.05 6.53
N MET A 229 6.21 -7.11 6.41
CA MET A 229 7.60 -6.94 6.00
C MET A 229 7.69 -6.82 4.48
N GLU A 230 8.41 -5.80 4.02
CA GLU A 230 8.68 -5.57 2.60
C GLU A 230 10.19 -5.54 2.33
N PRO A 231 10.90 -6.67 2.43
CA PRO A 231 12.32 -6.73 2.12
C PRO A 231 12.55 -6.87 0.62
N PHE A 232 13.46 -6.06 0.07
CA PHE A 232 13.99 -6.22 -1.29
C PHE A 232 15.45 -6.64 -1.19
N VAL A 233 15.68 -7.92 -0.87
CA VAL A 233 17.02 -8.47 -0.64
C VAL A 233 17.82 -8.71 -1.91
N ILE A 234 17.16 -8.70 -3.08
CA ILE A 234 17.81 -8.76 -4.39
C ILE A 234 17.23 -7.69 -5.32
N CYS A 235 18.00 -7.31 -6.33
CA CYS A 235 17.54 -6.36 -7.33
C CYS A 235 16.25 -6.85 -8.00
N GLY A 236 15.19 -6.00 -7.97
CA GLY A 236 13.88 -6.35 -8.47
C GLY A 236 12.92 -6.96 -7.44
N GLY A 237 13.28 -7.00 -6.16
CA GLY A 237 12.36 -7.31 -5.06
C GLY A 237 11.84 -8.74 -5.05
N GLN A 238 12.67 -9.72 -5.35
CA GLN A 238 12.26 -11.15 -5.35
C GLN A 238 13.08 -11.99 -4.37
#